data_04931b31f4f16ad78e99ccb650b10393
#
_entry.id   04931b31f4f16ad78e99ccb650b10393
#
_cell.length_a   1.000
_cell.length_b   1.000
_cell.length_c   1.000
_cell.angle_alpha   90.00
_cell.angle_beta   90.00
_cell.angle_gamma   90.00
#
_symmetry.space_group_name_H-M   'P 1'
#
loop_
_entity.id
_entity.type
_entity.pdbx_description
1 polymer ?
#
loop_
_entity_poly.entity_id
_entity_poly.type
_entity_poly.pdbx_seq_one_letter_code
_entity_poly.pdbx_strand_id
1 'polypeptide(L)'
;MSLGSISSANGTAANALGATAEANGDMATAVGFNALANARNALAVGSQASADGEDSLAIGSQSTTGKKSTVALGQGATASAAEGNVAIGADSVDKAATPVSGATIKLKNGGTIEYKGFAGDKAASVVSVGDAGKERQIVNVGAGAISDTSTDAINGSQLYAIAKTLKDDLDAIN
;
A
#
# COMPACT_ATOMS: atom_id res chain seq x y z
N MET A 1 -19.05 18.08 15.06
CA MET A 1 -19.00 19.50 14.67
C MET A 1 -19.14 19.60 13.15
N SER A 2 -19.97 20.50 12.64
CA SER A 2 -20.15 20.70 11.20
C SER A 2 -19.85 22.17 10.87
N LEU A 3 -18.98 22.42 9.87
CA LEU A 3 -18.59 23.74 9.43
C LEU A 3 -18.44 23.77 7.90
N GLY A 4 -19.38 24.40 7.22
CA GLY A 4 -19.45 24.51 5.76
C GLY A 4 -20.89 24.51 5.27
N SER A 5 -21.13 24.97 4.04
CA SER A 5 -22.46 24.93 3.44
C SER A 5 -22.89 23.48 3.23
N ILE A 6 -24.05 23.09 3.79
CA ILE A 6 -24.64 21.76 3.69
C ILE A 6 -23.69 20.63 4.26
N SER A 7 -22.73 21.01 5.12
CA SER A 7 -21.91 19.98 5.78
C SER A 7 -22.69 19.24 6.86
N SER A 8 -22.41 17.95 7.09
CA SER A 8 -23.13 17.11 8.03
C SER A 8 -22.19 16.24 8.87
N ALA A 9 -22.27 16.34 10.21
CA ALA A 9 -21.57 15.49 11.15
C ALA A 9 -22.61 14.65 11.89
N ASN A 10 -22.93 13.47 11.34
CA ASN A 10 -24.03 12.61 11.80
C ASN A 10 -23.60 11.62 12.90
N GLY A 11 -22.35 11.18 12.90
CA GLY A 11 -21.83 10.24 13.90
C GLY A 11 -21.57 10.92 15.25
N THR A 12 -21.55 10.12 16.33
CA THR A 12 -21.16 10.57 17.67
C THR A 12 -19.72 11.07 17.65
N ALA A 13 -19.46 12.28 18.14
CA ALA A 13 -18.15 12.93 18.12
C ALA A 13 -17.56 13.11 16.71
N ALA A 14 -18.40 13.12 15.68
CA ALA A 14 -17.95 13.32 14.28
C ALA A 14 -17.62 14.79 13.98
N ASN A 15 -16.75 15.01 13.00
CA ASN A 15 -16.34 16.31 12.51
C ASN A 15 -16.45 16.40 10.98
N ALA A 16 -17.17 17.39 10.46
CA ALA A 16 -17.29 17.66 9.04
C ALA A 16 -16.90 19.11 8.76
N LEU A 17 -15.86 19.32 7.96
CA LEU A 17 -15.30 20.63 7.64
C LEU A 17 -15.16 20.79 6.12
N GLY A 18 -15.99 21.59 5.52
CA GLY A 18 -16.02 21.85 4.07
C GLY A 18 -17.45 21.86 3.52
N ALA A 19 -17.66 22.49 2.38
CA ALA A 19 -18.97 22.45 1.74
C ALA A 19 -19.31 20.99 1.36
N THR A 20 -20.52 20.55 1.69
CA THR A 20 -21.02 19.18 1.47
C THR A 20 -20.15 18.07 2.08
N ALA A 21 -19.29 18.39 3.05
CA ALA A 21 -18.54 17.36 3.78
C ALA A 21 -19.49 16.56 4.69
N GLU A 22 -19.34 15.22 4.70
CA GLU A 22 -20.17 14.34 5.51
C GLU A 22 -19.31 13.41 6.38
N ALA A 23 -19.50 13.46 7.70
CA ALA A 23 -18.92 12.55 8.66
C ALA A 23 -20.03 11.69 9.30
N ASN A 24 -20.29 10.55 8.71
CA ASN A 24 -21.43 9.68 9.04
C ASN A 24 -21.13 8.67 10.15
N GLY A 25 -19.89 8.20 10.24
CA GLY A 25 -19.48 7.25 11.27
C GLY A 25 -19.20 7.91 12.61
N ASP A 26 -19.32 7.16 13.71
CA ASP A 26 -18.91 7.60 15.04
C ASP A 26 -17.41 7.91 15.04
N MET A 27 -17.03 9.03 15.65
CA MET A 27 -15.66 9.56 15.69
C MET A 27 -15.03 9.79 14.31
N ALA A 28 -15.84 9.82 13.24
CA ALA A 28 -15.38 10.07 11.89
C ALA A 28 -15.02 11.54 11.68
N THR A 29 -14.07 11.79 10.77
CA THR A 29 -13.65 13.14 10.41
C THR A 29 -13.58 13.28 8.88
N ALA A 30 -14.35 14.21 8.33
CA ALA A 30 -14.36 14.55 6.91
C ALA A 30 -13.92 16.02 6.72
N VAL A 31 -12.85 16.26 5.97
CA VAL A 31 -12.27 17.59 5.72
C VAL A 31 -12.07 17.79 4.23
N GLY A 32 -12.81 18.71 3.64
CA GLY A 32 -12.72 19.05 2.23
C GLY A 32 -14.09 19.15 1.55
N PHE A 33 -14.11 19.74 0.35
CA PHE A 33 -15.34 19.78 -0.46
C PHE A 33 -15.80 18.36 -0.78
N ASN A 34 -17.04 18.02 -0.42
CA ASN A 34 -17.65 16.69 -0.66
C ASN A 34 -16.79 15.53 -0.12
N ALA A 35 -16.06 15.75 0.98
CA ALA A 35 -15.33 14.66 1.66
C ALA A 35 -16.32 13.78 2.43
N LEU A 36 -16.15 12.44 2.38
CA LEU A 36 -17.04 11.46 2.98
C LEU A 36 -16.27 10.57 3.95
N ALA A 37 -16.66 10.56 5.22
CA ALA A 37 -16.13 9.64 6.24
C ALA A 37 -17.30 8.80 6.79
N ASN A 38 -17.54 7.64 6.17
CA ASN A 38 -18.77 6.88 6.35
C ASN A 38 -18.72 5.85 7.50
N ALA A 39 -17.54 5.37 7.84
CA ALA A 39 -17.38 4.35 8.86
C ALA A 39 -16.84 4.90 10.19
N ARG A 40 -16.94 4.09 11.25
CA ARG A 40 -16.41 4.44 12.59
C ARG A 40 -14.89 4.68 12.52
N ASN A 41 -14.43 5.75 13.17
CA ASN A 41 -13.04 6.22 13.18
C ASN A 41 -12.46 6.52 11.80
N ALA A 42 -13.28 6.62 10.75
CA ALA A 42 -12.81 6.93 9.41
C ALA A 42 -12.31 8.37 9.30
N LEU A 43 -11.22 8.58 8.56
CA LEU A 43 -10.69 9.91 8.26
C LEU A 43 -10.63 10.13 6.73
N ALA A 44 -11.38 11.09 6.24
CA ALA A 44 -11.35 11.54 4.85
C ALA A 44 -10.85 12.99 4.77
N VAL A 45 -9.70 13.23 4.15
CA VAL A 45 -9.10 14.57 4.00
C VAL A 45 -8.76 14.83 2.53
N GLY A 46 -9.45 15.76 1.94
CA GLY A 46 -9.28 16.16 0.55
C GLY A 46 -10.62 16.34 -0.16
N SER A 47 -10.63 17.08 -1.26
CA SER A 47 -11.84 17.23 -2.07
C SER A 47 -12.27 15.87 -2.61
N GLN A 48 -13.51 15.45 -2.34
CA GLN A 48 -14.07 14.17 -2.76
C GLN A 48 -13.31 12.93 -2.24
N ALA A 49 -12.55 13.07 -1.14
CA ALA A 49 -11.97 11.92 -0.46
C ALA A 49 -13.08 11.08 0.18
N SER A 50 -12.99 9.74 0.09
CA SER A 50 -13.97 8.81 0.67
C SER A 50 -13.29 7.77 1.56
N ALA A 51 -13.67 7.73 2.84
CA ALA A 51 -13.22 6.74 3.81
C ALA A 51 -14.40 5.89 4.26
N ASP A 52 -14.60 4.73 3.58
CA ASP A 52 -15.75 3.85 3.78
C ASP A 52 -15.45 2.66 4.69
N GLY A 53 -14.18 2.37 4.96
CA GLY A 53 -13.77 1.31 5.87
C GLY A 53 -13.66 1.78 7.33
N GLU A 54 -14.02 0.93 8.29
CA GLU A 54 -13.77 1.19 9.70
C GLU A 54 -12.27 1.37 9.97
N ASP A 55 -11.88 2.34 10.79
CA ASP A 55 -10.49 2.68 11.11
C ASP A 55 -9.65 3.01 9.86
N SER A 56 -10.26 3.43 8.75
CA SER A 56 -9.56 3.70 7.50
C SER A 56 -9.19 5.18 7.31
N LEU A 57 -8.20 5.41 6.44
CA LEU A 57 -7.58 6.72 6.22
C LEU A 57 -7.49 7.03 4.72
N ALA A 58 -8.28 7.98 4.22
CA ALA A 58 -8.24 8.49 2.85
C ALA A 58 -7.74 9.94 2.86
N ILE A 59 -6.51 10.17 2.43
CA ILE A 59 -5.88 11.51 2.40
C ILE A 59 -5.40 11.83 0.99
N GLY A 60 -6.01 12.82 0.41
CA GLY A 60 -5.77 13.29 -0.95
C GLY A 60 -7.08 13.52 -1.69
N SER A 61 -7.09 14.45 -2.65
CA SER A 61 -8.28 14.64 -3.49
C SER A 61 -8.65 13.34 -4.20
N GLN A 62 -9.91 12.93 -4.13
CA GLN A 62 -10.43 11.70 -4.74
C GLN A 62 -9.78 10.40 -4.24
N SER A 63 -9.08 10.44 -3.09
CA SER A 63 -8.57 9.21 -2.46
C SER A 63 -9.73 8.37 -1.91
N THR A 64 -9.59 7.04 -1.95
CA THR A 64 -10.66 6.13 -1.55
C THR A 64 -10.15 4.96 -0.72
N THR A 65 -10.82 4.68 0.39
CA THR A 65 -10.63 3.45 1.17
C THR A 65 -11.96 2.71 1.31
N GLY A 66 -11.96 1.39 1.11
CA GLY A 66 -13.20 0.60 1.10
C GLY A 66 -13.24 -0.54 2.10
N LYS A 67 -12.13 -0.84 2.80
CA LYS A 67 -12.05 -1.94 3.75
C LYS A 67 -11.51 -1.44 5.11
N LYS A 68 -11.69 -2.28 6.14
CA LYS A 68 -11.21 -1.99 7.49
C LYS A 68 -9.69 -1.77 7.51
N SER A 69 -9.26 -0.77 8.28
CA SER A 69 -7.85 -0.45 8.54
C SER A 69 -7.01 -0.22 7.27
N THR A 70 -7.64 0.24 6.18
CA THR A 70 -6.92 0.57 4.94
C THR A 70 -6.45 2.02 4.92
N VAL A 71 -5.36 2.27 4.21
CA VAL A 71 -4.77 3.61 4.06
C VAL A 71 -4.60 3.94 2.59
N ALA A 72 -5.20 5.03 2.13
CA ALA A 72 -4.98 5.63 0.81
C ALA A 72 -4.39 7.03 0.99
N LEU A 73 -3.14 7.22 0.57
CA LEU A 73 -2.40 8.46 0.74
C LEU A 73 -1.91 8.99 -0.60
N GLY A 74 -2.57 9.98 -1.14
CA GLY A 74 -2.27 10.59 -2.43
C GLY A 74 -3.54 10.91 -3.21
N GLN A 75 -3.45 11.83 -4.16
CA GLN A 75 -4.55 12.15 -5.07
C GLN A 75 -4.94 10.91 -5.85
N GLY A 76 -6.23 10.53 -5.88
CA GLY A 76 -6.73 9.35 -6.59
C GLY A 76 -6.25 8.00 -6.04
N ALA A 77 -5.50 7.97 -4.92
CA ALA A 77 -5.06 6.71 -4.33
C ALA A 77 -6.25 5.86 -3.86
N THR A 78 -6.20 4.56 -4.11
CA THR A 78 -7.29 3.62 -3.77
C THR A 78 -6.75 2.42 -2.99
N ALA A 79 -7.32 2.19 -1.80
CA ALA A 79 -7.02 1.03 -0.95
C ALA A 79 -8.34 0.34 -0.54
N SER A 80 -8.81 -0.57 -1.38
CA SER A 80 -10.13 -1.21 -1.21
C SER A 80 -10.15 -2.72 -1.50
N ALA A 81 -9.04 -3.31 -1.90
CA ALA A 81 -8.98 -4.71 -2.29
C ALA A 81 -9.03 -5.66 -1.09
N ALA A 82 -8.31 -5.35 0.02
CA ALA A 82 -8.30 -6.16 1.22
C ALA A 82 -8.09 -5.32 2.48
N GLU A 83 -8.46 -5.86 3.65
CA GLU A 83 -8.24 -5.21 4.95
C GLU A 83 -6.74 -5.01 5.23
N GLY A 84 -6.39 -3.92 5.92
CA GLY A 84 -5.03 -3.58 6.30
C GLY A 84 -4.12 -3.17 5.14
N ASN A 85 -4.62 -3.09 3.91
CA ASN A 85 -3.85 -2.66 2.75
C ASN A 85 -3.53 -1.16 2.80
N VAL A 86 -2.41 -0.81 2.17
CA VAL A 86 -1.93 0.57 2.07
C VAL A 86 -1.62 0.90 0.62
N ALA A 87 -2.13 2.04 0.11
CA ALA A 87 -1.80 2.61 -1.19
C ALA A 87 -1.16 3.99 -1.00
N ILE A 88 0.08 4.18 -1.43
CA ILE A 88 0.84 5.42 -1.24
C ILE A 88 1.27 6.01 -2.58
N GLY A 89 0.95 7.27 -2.77
CA GLY A 89 1.27 8.04 -3.97
C GLY A 89 0.04 8.27 -4.86
N ALA A 90 0.08 9.32 -5.67
CA ALA A 90 -1.02 9.64 -6.57
C ALA A 90 -1.36 8.45 -7.48
N ASP A 91 -2.65 8.15 -7.64
CA ASP A 91 -3.18 7.07 -8.45
C ASP A 91 -2.64 5.67 -8.09
N SER A 92 -2.09 5.49 -6.90
CA SER A 92 -1.70 4.15 -6.43
C SER A 92 -2.93 3.30 -6.13
N VAL A 93 -2.91 2.04 -6.57
CA VAL A 93 -4.02 1.10 -6.36
C VAL A 93 -3.51 -0.15 -5.65
N ASP A 94 -4.21 -0.58 -4.61
CA ASP A 94 -3.89 -1.80 -3.90
C ASP A 94 -4.40 -3.06 -4.63
N LYS A 95 -3.91 -4.20 -4.21
CA LYS A 95 -4.42 -5.53 -4.61
C LYS A 95 -4.38 -6.48 -3.41
N ALA A 96 -5.11 -7.57 -3.49
CA ALA A 96 -5.01 -8.60 -2.47
C ALA A 96 -3.59 -9.22 -2.44
N ALA A 97 -3.10 -9.52 -1.23
CA ALA A 97 -1.85 -10.25 -1.07
C ALA A 97 -1.96 -11.65 -1.72
N THR A 98 -0.89 -12.07 -2.37
CA THR A 98 -0.80 -13.40 -2.99
C THR A 98 0.31 -14.18 -2.32
N PRO A 99 0.09 -15.42 -1.86
CA PRO A 99 1.14 -16.25 -1.31
C PRO A 99 2.26 -16.52 -2.34
N VAL A 100 3.52 -16.38 -1.91
CA VAL A 100 4.70 -16.64 -2.73
C VAL A 100 5.70 -17.49 -1.94
N SER A 101 5.56 -18.81 -2.01
CA SER A 101 6.39 -19.75 -1.26
C SER A 101 7.69 -20.15 -1.99
N GLY A 102 7.86 -19.73 -3.23
CA GLY A 102 9.02 -20.10 -4.06
C GLY A 102 8.94 -19.52 -5.46
N ALA A 103 9.91 -19.90 -6.30
CA ALA A 103 9.96 -19.50 -7.70
C ALA A 103 10.50 -20.65 -8.55
N THR A 104 10.07 -20.73 -9.82
CA THR A 104 10.58 -21.68 -10.81
C THR A 104 11.20 -20.92 -11.97
N ILE A 105 12.46 -21.18 -12.27
CA ILE A 105 13.19 -20.58 -13.40
C ILE A 105 13.41 -21.66 -14.47
N LYS A 106 12.99 -21.36 -15.70
CA LYS A 106 13.25 -22.19 -16.88
C LYS A 106 14.66 -21.94 -17.41
N LEU A 107 15.41 -23.00 -17.61
CA LEU A 107 16.76 -22.94 -18.20
C LEU A 107 16.69 -23.02 -19.74
N LYS A 108 17.73 -22.53 -20.42
CA LYS A 108 17.83 -22.56 -21.89
C LYS A 108 17.81 -24.01 -22.47
N ASN A 109 18.27 -24.97 -21.70
CA ASN A 109 18.27 -26.40 -22.08
C ASN A 109 16.94 -27.13 -21.87
N GLY A 110 15.88 -26.39 -21.46
CA GLY A 110 14.56 -26.93 -21.17
C GLY A 110 14.37 -27.46 -19.74
N GLY A 111 15.42 -27.50 -18.93
CA GLY A 111 15.33 -27.83 -17.50
C GLY A 111 14.71 -26.70 -16.67
N THR A 112 14.49 -26.95 -15.38
CA THR A 112 13.97 -25.97 -14.42
C THR A 112 14.81 -25.96 -13.15
N ILE A 113 14.94 -24.78 -12.52
CA ILE A 113 15.41 -24.64 -11.15
C ILE A 113 14.24 -24.21 -10.30
N GLU A 114 13.99 -24.91 -9.21
CA GLU A 114 12.96 -24.57 -8.23
C GLU A 114 13.60 -24.00 -6.96
N TYR A 115 13.18 -22.82 -6.58
CA TYR A 115 13.49 -22.18 -5.29
C TYR A 115 12.29 -22.35 -4.38
N LYS A 116 12.50 -22.77 -3.13
CA LYS A 116 11.43 -23.03 -2.15
C LYS A 116 11.79 -22.44 -0.78
N GLY A 117 10.79 -22.26 0.06
CA GLY A 117 10.99 -21.85 1.45
C GLY A 117 11.22 -20.34 1.61
N PHE A 118 10.61 -19.51 0.78
CA PHE A 118 10.68 -18.05 0.96
C PHE A 118 10.05 -17.64 2.29
N ALA A 119 10.79 -16.86 3.09
CA ALA A 119 10.28 -16.29 4.31
C ALA A 119 9.14 -15.29 4.00
N GLY A 120 8.13 -15.19 4.88
CA GLY A 120 6.99 -14.30 4.68
C GLY A 120 6.08 -14.68 3.51
N ASP A 121 6.05 -15.94 3.12
CA ASP A 121 5.32 -16.49 1.97
C ASP A 121 3.82 -16.17 1.95
N LYS A 122 3.23 -15.86 3.12
CA LYS A 122 1.82 -15.50 3.31
C LYS A 122 1.71 -14.11 3.92
N ALA A 123 1.92 -13.08 3.10
CA ALA A 123 1.72 -11.70 3.56
C ALA A 123 0.26 -11.46 3.97
N ALA A 124 0.06 -10.81 5.11
CA ALA A 124 -1.28 -10.47 5.61
C ALA A 124 -1.96 -9.34 4.82
N SER A 125 -1.17 -8.42 4.29
CA SER A 125 -1.63 -7.25 3.52
C SER A 125 -0.51 -6.79 2.58
N VAL A 126 -0.79 -5.77 1.77
CA VAL A 126 0.19 -5.18 0.86
C VAL A 126 0.37 -3.70 1.10
N VAL A 127 1.55 -3.18 0.76
CA VAL A 127 1.79 -1.76 0.53
C VAL A 127 2.00 -1.57 -0.96
N SER A 128 1.07 -0.88 -1.62
CA SER A 128 1.19 -0.51 -3.04
C SER A 128 1.74 0.91 -3.16
N VAL A 129 2.75 1.08 -4.00
CA VAL A 129 3.32 2.39 -4.32
C VAL A 129 3.05 2.82 -5.77
N GLY A 130 2.10 2.17 -6.44
CA GLY A 130 1.76 2.47 -7.83
C GLY A 130 0.56 1.66 -8.32
N ASP A 131 0.47 1.52 -9.62
CA ASP A 131 -0.47 0.68 -10.34
C ASP A 131 0.21 0.09 -11.57
N ALA A 132 -0.43 -0.84 -12.26
CA ALA A 132 0.10 -1.44 -13.49
C ALA A 132 0.40 -0.36 -14.55
N GLY A 133 1.63 -0.29 -15.02
CA GLY A 133 2.12 0.75 -15.92
C GLY A 133 2.40 2.11 -15.26
N LYS A 134 2.26 2.19 -13.94
CA LYS A 134 2.54 3.37 -13.11
C LYS A 134 3.38 3.00 -11.88
N GLU A 135 4.32 2.07 -12.05
CA GLU A 135 5.22 1.61 -10.99
C GLU A 135 6.13 2.75 -10.50
N ARG A 136 6.52 2.70 -9.23
CA ARG A 136 7.46 3.65 -8.62
C ARG A 136 8.70 2.95 -8.11
N GLN A 137 9.84 3.62 -8.22
CA GLN A 137 11.05 3.20 -7.53
C GLN A 137 10.95 3.55 -6.03
N ILE A 138 11.38 2.63 -5.18
CA ILE A 138 11.63 2.92 -3.76
C ILE A 138 13.13 3.19 -3.63
N VAL A 139 13.49 4.44 -3.32
CA VAL A 139 14.88 4.90 -3.23
C VAL A 139 15.29 5.10 -1.77
N ASN A 140 16.61 5.19 -1.51
CA ASN A 140 17.17 5.36 -0.17
C ASN A 140 16.82 4.22 0.79
N VAL A 141 16.66 3.02 0.25
CA VAL A 141 16.44 1.80 1.04
C VAL A 141 17.77 1.38 1.65
N GLY A 142 17.83 1.25 2.97
CA GLY A 142 18.98 0.69 3.69
C GLY A 142 19.20 -0.78 3.32
N ALA A 143 20.41 -1.30 3.56
CA ALA A 143 20.67 -2.72 3.37
C ALA A 143 19.85 -3.56 4.35
N GLY A 144 19.15 -4.56 3.86
CA GLY A 144 18.41 -5.51 4.65
C GLY A 144 19.26 -6.71 5.08
N ALA A 145 18.83 -7.43 6.09
CA ALA A 145 19.48 -8.66 6.51
C ALA A 145 19.39 -9.73 5.42
N ILE A 146 20.49 -10.43 5.16
CA ILE A 146 20.52 -11.55 4.22
C ILE A 146 20.61 -12.85 5.03
N SER A 147 19.48 -13.53 5.16
CA SER A 147 19.37 -14.85 5.81
C SER A 147 18.16 -15.61 5.25
N ASP A 148 18.06 -16.86 5.57
CA ASP A 148 16.95 -17.75 5.18
C ASP A 148 15.60 -17.38 5.82
N THR A 149 15.63 -16.58 6.88
CA THR A 149 14.44 -16.12 7.62
C THR A 149 14.12 -14.63 7.42
N SER A 150 14.98 -13.90 6.69
CA SER A 150 14.80 -12.46 6.50
C SER A 150 13.59 -12.14 5.63
N THR A 151 12.85 -11.11 6.04
CA THR A 151 11.78 -10.48 5.26
C THR A 151 12.10 -9.02 4.94
N ASP A 152 13.36 -8.61 5.11
CA ASP A 152 13.81 -7.25 4.82
C ASP A 152 13.89 -6.98 3.30
N ALA A 153 13.65 -5.75 2.91
CA ALA A 153 13.91 -5.32 1.54
C ALA A 153 15.41 -5.30 1.24
N ILE A 154 15.79 -5.75 0.06
CA ILE A 154 17.16 -5.77 -0.44
C ILE A 154 17.40 -4.59 -1.37
N ASN A 155 18.49 -3.83 -1.18
CA ASN A 155 18.86 -2.77 -2.09
C ASN A 155 19.84 -3.25 -3.20
N GLY A 156 20.00 -2.40 -4.23
CA GLY A 156 20.80 -2.74 -5.41
C GLY A 156 22.26 -3.07 -5.13
N SER A 157 22.88 -2.47 -4.08
CA SER A 157 24.28 -2.75 -3.73
C SER A 157 24.49 -4.16 -3.20
N GLN A 158 23.51 -4.70 -2.47
CA GLN A 158 23.54 -6.09 -1.98
C GLN A 158 23.48 -7.09 -3.13
N LEU A 159 22.61 -6.86 -4.11
CA LEU A 159 22.52 -7.69 -5.32
C LEU A 159 23.83 -7.59 -6.15
N TYR A 160 24.38 -6.37 -6.30
CA TYR A 160 25.65 -6.16 -7.01
C TYR A 160 26.80 -6.95 -6.36
N ALA A 161 26.93 -6.93 -5.03
CA ALA A 161 27.97 -7.66 -4.32
C ALA A 161 27.91 -9.16 -4.60
N ILE A 162 26.72 -9.76 -4.58
CA ILE A 162 26.51 -11.19 -4.90
C ILE A 162 26.87 -11.48 -6.36
N ALA A 163 26.38 -10.67 -7.29
CA ALA A 163 26.64 -10.84 -8.72
C ALA A 163 28.14 -10.71 -9.05
N LYS A 164 28.85 -9.76 -8.37
CA LYS A 164 30.30 -9.60 -8.52
C LYS A 164 31.06 -10.83 -8.03
N THR A 165 30.74 -11.36 -6.87
CA THR A 165 31.39 -12.58 -6.33
C THR A 165 31.22 -13.76 -7.28
N LEU A 166 30.00 -14.00 -7.79
CA LEU A 166 29.71 -15.08 -8.74
C LEU A 166 30.52 -14.91 -10.04
N LYS A 167 30.66 -13.68 -10.54
CA LYS A 167 31.48 -13.37 -11.73
C LYS A 167 32.96 -13.67 -11.46
N ASP A 168 33.49 -13.18 -10.35
CA ASP A 168 34.91 -13.35 -9.97
C ASP A 168 35.25 -14.86 -9.81
N ASP A 169 34.36 -15.66 -9.19
CA ASP A 169 34.52 -17.11 -9.07
C ASP A 169 34.47 -17.79 -10.44
N LEU A 170 33.58 -17.38 -11.32
CA LEU A 170 33.48 -17.93 -12.69
C LEU A 170 34.71 -17.63 -13.54
N ASP A 171 35.23 -16.40 -13.44
CA ASP A 171 36.45 -15.99 -14.16
C ASP A 171 37.70 -16.74 -13.64
N ALA A 172 37.73 -17.17 -12.37
CA ALA A 172 38.81 -17.94 -11.79
C ALA A 172 38.82 -19.43 -12.25
N ILE A 173 37.71 -19.95 -12.80
CA ILE A 173 37.60 -21.32 -13.31
C ILE A 173 38.04 -21.41 -14.79
N ASN A 174 37.97 -20.30 -15.54
CA ASN A 174 38.33 -20.23 -16.96
C ASN A 174 39.79 -19.79 -17.17
#